data_734e29b207afe599a4dc3898b91e478c
#
_entry.id   734e29b207afe599a4dc3898b91e478c
#
_cell.length_a   1.000
_cell.length_b   1.000
_cell.length_c   1.000
_cell.angle_alpha   90.00
_cell.angle_beta   90.00
_cell.angle_gamma   90.00
#
_symmetry.space_group_name_H-M   'P 1'
#
loop_
_entity.id
_entity.type
_entity.pdbx_description
1 polymer ?
#
loop_
_entity_poly.entity_id
_entity_poly.type
_entity_poly.pdbx_seq_one_letter_code
_entity_poly.pdbx_strand_id
1 'polypeptide(L)'
;ECLFLSPNAAFVPGKAIRGGIPVCWPWFGPREGAPSHGIARTSEWRLHHQEMDKRGNVLLSLAFYPEDESYPAAILRLTLGRTLTMKLETTARTQPCKLTEAFHNYFAVGNLTKCRVHGLEDIPFREEAAQPMKHGERPLAPLGCLDRVYNLPSCSGKTMLEDLMLNRAITVERNHASSVIVWNPGQQGAKNMADLGAESWNKFLCIETGNAKPRSISLAPGQTHTLYQK
;
A
#
# COMPACT_ATOMS: atom_id res chain seq x y z
N GLU A 1 13.27 2.22 13.27
CA GLU A 1 12.03 2.56 12.54
C GLU A 1 11.62 1.42 11.62
N CYS A 2 10.32 1.16 11.55
CA CYS A 2 9.76 0.15 10.62
C CYS A 2 9.36 0.80 9.28
N LEU A 3 8.78 2.00 9.34
CA LEU A 3 8.32 2.73 8.17
C LEU A 3 9.30 3.84 7.80
N PHE A 4 9.54 3.98 6.51
CA PHE A 4 10.31 5.08 5.96
C PHE A 4 9.43 6.34 5.84
N LEU A 5 9.99 7.47 6.18
CA LEU A 5 9.46 8.80 5.89
C LEU A 5 10.55 9.59 5.18
N SER A 6 10.24 10.14 4.03
CA SER A 6 11.19 10.94 3.29
C SER A 6 11.58 12.20 4.08
N PRO A 7 12.88 12.56 4.14
CA PRO A 7 13.31 13.82 4.73
C PRO A 7 12.77 15.05 3.98
N ASN A 8 12.37 14.85 2.72
CA ASN A 8 11.81 15.91 1.86
C ASN A 8 10.27 15.82 1.75
N ALA A 9 9.62 14.99 2.60
CA ALA A 9 8.17 14.86 2.56
C ALA A 9 7.49 16.21 2.85
N ALA A 10 6.56 16.61 1.98
CA ALA A 10 5.79 17.82 2.17
C ALA A 10 4.53 17.52 3.00
N PHE A 11 4.41 18.14 4.18
CA PHE A 11 3.21 18.09 5.01
C PHE A 11 2.30 19.28 4.66
N VAL A 12 1.73 19.25 3.47
CA VAL A 12 0.91 20.33 2.91
C VAL A 12 -0.47 19.77 2.53
N PRO A 13 -1.59 20.42 2.93
CA PRO A 13 -2.92 19.99 2.54
C PRO A 13 -3.04 19.74 1.04
N GLY A 14 -3.73 18.67 0.65
CA GLY A 14 -3.92 18.27 -0.74
C GLY A 14 -2.71 17.59 -1.41
N LYS A 15 -1.58 17.40 -0.71
CA LYS A 15 -0.43 16.65 -1.21
C LYS A 15 -0.25 15.34 -0.45
N ALA A 16 0.13 14.30 -1.18
CA ALA A 16 0.46 13.02 -0.55
C ALA A 16 1.79 13.13 0.23
N ILE A 17 1.83 12.58 1.44
CA ILE A 17 3.05 12.45 2.23
C ILE A 17 3.90 11.32 1.63
N ARG A 18 5.18 11.59 1.38
CA ARG A 18 6.12 10.60 0.84
C ARG A 18 6.68 9.72 1.96
N GLY A 19 6.08 8.56 2.17
CA GLY A 19 6.48 7.61 3.20
C GLY A 19 5.29 7.12 4.03
N GLY A 20 5.53 6.38 5.09
CA GLY A 20 4.50 5.77 5.91
C GLY A 20 3.68 4.72 5.14
N ILE A 21 2.36 4.80 5.24
CA ILE A 21 1.41 3.91 4.56
C ILE A 21 0.30 4.75 3.90
N PRO A 22 0.56 5.42 2.78
CA PRO A 22 -0.49 6.08 2.01
C PRO A 22 -1.59 5.09 1.59
N VAL A 23 -2.85 5.52 1.73
CA VAL A 23 -4.01 4.73 1.30
C VAL A 23 -4.33 5.08 -0.15
N CYS A 24 -4.03 4.19 -1.09
CA CYS A 24 -4.43 4.32 -2.49
C CYS A 24 -5.89 3.89 -2.61
N TRP A 25 -6.82 4.85 -2.90
CA TRP A 25 -8.25 4.58 -2.88
C TRP A 25 -9.05 5.76 -3.50
N PRO A 26 -10.16 5.55 -4.21
CA PRO A 26 -10.79 4.27 -4.56
C PRO A 26 -10.26 3.67 -5.87
N TRP A 27 -9.12 4.15 -6.38
CA TRP A 27 -8.37 3.50 -7.46
C TRP A 27 -6.87 3.50 -7.20
N PHE A 28 -6.22 2.45 -7.69
CA PHE A 28 -4.78 2.29 -7.69
C PHE A 28 -4.19 2.62 -9.07
N GLY A 29 -3.08 3.35 -9.10
CA GLY A 29 -2.39 3.74 -10.31
C GLY A 29 -2.96 5.00 -10.98
N PRO A 30 -2.50 5.31 -12.20
CA PRO A 30 -2.94 6.48 -12.94
C PRO A 30 -4.39 6.33 -13.43
N ARG A 31 -5.09 7.46 -13.51
CA ARG A 31 -6.43 7.59 -14.08
C ARG A 31 -6.50 8.91 -14.83
N GLU A 32 -6.98 8.90 -16.06
CA GLU A 32 -7.14 10.08 -16.88
C GLU A 32 -8.05 11.13 -16.21
N GLY A 33 -7.63 12.38 -16.19
CA GLY A 33 -8.39 13.49 -15.59
C GLY A 33 -8.49 13.46 -14.06
N ALA A 34 -7.74 12.57 -13.37
CA ALA A 34 -7.81 12.41 -11.92
C ALA A 34 -6.42 12.17 -11.30
N PRO A 35 -6.26 12.41 -9.99
CA PRO A 35 -4.97 12.20 -9.33
C PRO A 35 -4.58 10.71 -9.35
N SER A 36 -3.28 10.43 -9.50
CA SER A 36 -2.78 9.07 -9.40
C SER A 36 -3.03 8.49 -8.00
N HIS A 37 -3.41 7.22 -7.93
CA HIS A 37 -3.69 6.46 -6.70
C HIS A 37 -4.88 6.99 -5.88
N GLY A 38 -5.86 7.57 -6.55
CA GLY A 38 -7.10 8.00 -5.90
C GLY A 38 -6.98 9.30 -5.12
N ILE A 39 -7.96 9.51 -4.26
CA ILE A 39 -8.16 10.78 -3.53
C ILE A 39 -7.86 10.66 -2.04
N ALA A 40 -7.89 9.46 -1.47
CA ALA A 40 -7.84 9.24 -0.02
C ALA A 40 -6.56 9.74 0.65
N ARG A 41 -5.39 9.55 0.00
CA ARG A 41 -4.08 9.95 0.55
C ARG A 41 -3.81 11.45 0.52
N THR A 42 -4.67 12.23 -0.12
CA THR A 42 -4.56 13.69 -0.22
C THR A 42 -5.72 14.42 0.45
N SER A 43 -6.62 13.68 1.07
CA SER A 43 -7.81 14.19 1.75
C SER A 43 -7.71 14.05 3.26
N GLU A 44 -8.48 14.86 3.97
CA GLU A 44 -8.60 14.76 5.41
C GLU A 44 -9.53 13.61 5.81
N TRP A 45 -9.12 12.85 6.82
CA TRP A 45 -9.90 11.80 7.44
C TRP A 45 -10.37 12.26 8.82
N ARG A 46 -11.62 11.99 9.14
CA ARG A 46 -12.18 12.33 10.46
C ARG A 46 -11.93 11.21 11.46
N LEU A 47 -11.38 11.55 12.62
CA LEU A 47 -11.31 10.61 13.74
C LEU A 47 -12.75 10.27 14.17
N HIS A 48 -13.13 9.00 14.01
CA HIS A 48 -14.46 8.50 14.34
C HIS A 48 -14.49 7.82 15.71
N HIS A 49 -13.43 7.08 16.07
CA HIS A 49 -13.31 6.38 17.33
C HIS A 49 -11.85 6.23 17.74
N GLN A 50 -11.60 6.33 19.04
CA GLN A 50 -10.31 6.07 19.65
C GLN A 50 -10.51 5.42 21.01
N GLU A 51 -9.83 4.31 21.26
CA GLU A 51 -9.80 3.64 22.58
C GLU A 51 -8.47 2.92 22.81
N MET A 52 -8.23 2.51 24.05
CA MET A 52 -7.15 1.61 24.41
C MET A 52 -7.77 0.33 24.98
N ASP A 53 -7.39 -0.83 24.43
CA ASP A 53 -7.87 -2.11 24.93
C ASP A 53 -7.15 -2.52 26.22
N LYS A 54 -7.66 -3.60 26.85
CA LYS A 54 -7.10 -4.13 28.11
C LYS A 54 -5.65 -4.65 27.99
N ARG A 55 -5.15 -4.84 26.75
CA ARG A 55 -3.77 -5.27 26.46
C ARG A 55 -2.84 -4.09 26.16
N GLY A 56 -3.34 -2.85 26.23
CA GLY A 56 -2.60 -1.64 25.92
C GLY A 56 -2.49 -1.34 24.42
N ASN A 57 -3.23 -2.03 23.57
CA ASN A 57 -3.27 -1.66 22.15
C ASN A 57 -4.15 -0.43 21.96
N VAL A 58 -3.72 0.50 21.10
CA VAL A 58 -4.51 1.66 20.68
C VAL A 58 -5.33 1.26 19.45
N LEU A 59 -6.66 1.45 19.54
CA LEU A 59 -7.60 1.24 18.46
C LEU A 59 -8.05 2.60 17.94
N LEU A 60 -7.92 2.82 16.63
CA LEU A 60 -8.36 4.03 15.95
C LEU A 60 -9.29 3.67 14.81
N SER A 61 -10.35 4.47 14.62
CA SER A 61 -11.16 4.43 13.41
C SER A 61 -11.18 5.82 12.78
N LEU A 62 -10.76 5.90 11.53
CA LEU A 62 -10.79 7.10 10.72
C LEU A 62 -11.84 6.92 9.62
N ALA A 63 -12.69 7.92 9.42
CA ALA A 63 -13.75 7.89 8.41
C ALA A 63 -13.48 8.90 7.31
N PHE A 64 -13.71 8.49 6.07
CA PHE A 64 -13.64 9.34 4.89
C PHE A 64 -14.92 9.20 4.06
N TYR A 65 -15.65 10.29 3.97
CA TYR A 65 -16.86 10.43 3.18
C TYR A 65 -16.64 11.52 2.14
N PRO A 66 -16.28 11.17 0.89
CA PRO A 66 -16.16 12.16 -0.18
C PRO A 66 -17.48 12.96 -0.34
N GLU A 67 -17.39 14.26 -0.62
CA GLU A 67 -18.55 15.13 -0.86
C GLU A 67 -19.36 14.64 -2.06
N ASP A 68 -18.69 14.25 -3.12
CA ASP A 68 -19.33 13.61 -4.28
C ASP A 68 -19.79 12.19 -3.88
N GLU A 69 -21.10 12.02 -3.79
CA GLU A 69 -21.77 10.78 -3.40
C GLU A 69 -21.63 9.64 -4.42
N SER A 70 -21.12 9.91 -5.62
CA SER A 70 -20.78 8.88 -6.60
C SER A 70 -19.57 8.04 -6.15
N TYR A 71 -18.71 8.59 -5.28
CA TYR A 71 -17.65 7.84 -4.65
C TYR A 71 -18.15 7.00 -3.48
N PRO A 72 -17.54 5.83 -3.23
CA PRO A 72 -17.84 5.04 -2.03
C PRO A 72 -17.42 5.79 -0.76
N ALA A 73 -17.83 5.30 0.40
CA ALA A 73 -17.34 5.72 1.70
C ALA A 73 -16.24 4.77 2.19
N ALA A 74 -15.32 5.27 3.02
CA ALA A 74 -14.26 4.46 3.59
C ALA A 74 -14.14 4.64 5.10
N ILE A 75 -13.88 3.52 5.81
CA ILE A 75 -13.49 3.51 7.21
C ILE A 75 -12.17 2.76 7.33
N LEU A 76 -11.14 3.44 7.83
CA LEU A 76 -9.84 2.85 8.13
C LEU A 76 -9.78 2.56 9.63
N ARG A 77 -9.69 1.26 9.98
CA ARG A 77 -9.49 0.82 11.37
C ARG A 77 -8.06 0.40 11.58
N LEU A 78 -7.44 0.94 12.60
CA LEU A 78 -6.06 0.67 13.00
C LEU A 78 -6.05 0.04 14.39
N THR A 79 -5.22 -0.98 14.58
CA THR A 79 -4.86 -1.49 15.90
C THR A 79 -3.35 -1.43 16.02
N LEU A 80 -2.87 -0.57 16.93
CA LEU A 80 -1.46 -0.34 17.19
C LEU A 80 -1.07 -0.98 18.52
N GLY A 81 -0.18 -1.95 18.47
CA GLY A 81 0.35 -2.68 19.61
C GLY A 81 1.72 -3.25 19.26
N ARG A 82 1.97 -4.52 19.61
CA ARG A 82 3.18 -5.22 19.16
C ARG A 82 3.22 -5.41 17.64
N THR A 83 2.07 -5.36 17.00
CA THR A 83 1.89 -5.36 15.56
C THR A 83 0.97 -4.21 15.16
N LEU A 84 1.07 -3.78 13.91
CA LEU A 84 0.11 -2.87 13.30
C LEU A 84 -0.89 -3.70 12.49
N THR A 85 -2.18 -3.58 12.81
CA THR A 85 -3.26 -4.14 11.99
C THR A 85 -4.02 -3.00 11.33
N MET A 86 -4.30 -3.13 10.04
CA MET A 86 -5.05 -2.18 9.24
C MET A 86 -6.21 -2.87 8.54
N LYS A 87 -7.40 -2.27 8.60
CA LYS A 87 -8.60 -2.69 7.86
C LYS A 87 -9.18 -1.49 7.16
N LEU A 88 -9.28 -1.53 5.83
CA LEU A 88 -9.97 -0.52 5.04
C LEU A 88 -11.31 -1.09 4.60
N GLU A 89 -12.38 -0.61 5.20
CA GLU A 89 -13.76 -0.96 4.86
C GLU A 89 -14.27 0.05 3.83
N THR A 90 -14.62 -0.42 2.63
CA THR A 90 -15.15 0.40 1.54
C THR A 90 -16.59 0.03 1.28
N THR A 91 -17.50 0.98 1.41
CA THR A 91 -18.95 0.78 1.16
C THR A 91 -19.40 1.59 -0.05
N ALA A 92 -19.92 0.92 -1.08
CA ALA A 92 -20.59 1.59 -2.19
C ALA A 92 -21.84 2.30 -1.69
N ARG A 93 -21.99 3.60 -2.03
CA ARG A 93 -23.11 4.43 -1.54
C ARG A 93 -24.32 4.30 -2.46
N THR A 94 -24.59 5.31 -3.23
CA THR A 94 -25.77 5.42 -4.10
C THR A 94 -25.63 4.69 -5.43
N GLN A 95 -24.38 4.46 -5.88
CA GLN A 95 -24.09 3.86 -7.17
C GLN A 95 -23.14 2.67 -7.03
N PRO A 96 -23.18 1.70 -7.98
CA PRO A 96 -22.17 0.65 -8.06
C PRO A 96 -20.78 1.25 -8.25
N CYS A 97 -19.78 0.69 -7.62
CA CYS A 97 -18.40 1.14 -7.82
C CYS A 97 -17.46 0.00 -8.19
N LYS A 98 -16.44 0.34 -8.99
CA LYS A 98 -15.33 -0.55 -9.32
C LYS A 98 -14.10 -0.07 -8.55
N LEU A 99 -13.74 -0.83 -7.54
CA LEU A 99 -12.66 -0.50 -6.59
C LEU A 99 -11.35 -1.15 -7.02
N THR A 100 -10.27 -0.39 -6.98
CA THR A 100 -8.90 -0.87 -6.87
C THR A 100 -8.22 -0.08 -5.76
N GLU A 101 -7.47 -0.75 -4.89
CA GLU A 101 -6.96 -0.13 -3.66
C GLU A 101 -5.64 -0.74 -3.23
N ALA A 102 -4.86 -0.02 -2.43
CA ALA A 102 -3.68 -0.57 -1.78
C ALA A 102 -3.30 0.21 -0.52
N PHE A 103 -2.71 -0.50 0.44
CA PHE A 103 -1.86 0.06 1.46
C PHE A 103 -0.44 0.17 0.90
N HIS A 104 0.00 1.37 0.61
CA HIS A 104 1.30 1.65 -0.02
C HIS A 104 2.41 1.73 1.04
N ASN A 105 2.76 0.57 1.60
CA ASN A 105 3.71 0.51 2.71
C ASN A 105 5.13 0.87 2.24
N TYR A 106 5.72 1.91 2.82
CA TYR A 106 7.14 2.24 2.69
C TYR A 106 7.91 1.64 3.88
N PHE A 107 8.52 0.49 3.71
CA PHE A 107 9.36 -0.09 4.75
C PHE A 107 10.75 0.52 4.72
N ALA A 108 11.20 1.07 5.86
CA ALA A 108 12.58 1.52 6.01
C ALA A 108 13.53 0.32 5.95
N VAL A 109 14.65 0.43 5.24
CA VAL A 109 15.67 -0.61 5.15
C VAL A 109 17.07 -0.03 5.33
N GLY A 110 18.00 -0.82 5.82
CA GLY A 110 19.38 -0.43 5.95
C GLY A 110 20.03 -0.15 4.60
N ASN A 111 19.80 -1.03 3.63
CA ASN A 111 20.18 -0.88 2.22
C ASN A 111 19.32 -1.78 1.35
N LEU A 112 18.68 -1.21 0.33
CA LEU A 112 17.81 -1.92 -0.60
C LEU A 112 18.48 -3.18 -1.20
N THR A 113 19.73 -3.09 -1.62
CA THR A 113 20.46 -4.21 -2.26
C THR A 113 20.81 -5.34 -1.31
N LYS A 114 20.64 -5.14 0.00
CA LYS A 114 20.83 -6.15 1.05
C LYS A 114 19.49 -6.71 1.55
N CYS A 115 18.41 -6.49 0.81
CA CYS A 115 17.09 -7.02 1.12
C CYS A 115 16.76 -8.27 0.30
N ARG A 116 15.83 -9.06 0.83
CA ARG A 116 15.19 -10.17 0.14
C ARG A 116 13.69 -10.13 0.43
N VAL A 117 12.88 -10.40 -0.58
CA VAL A 117 11.43 -10.51 -0.43
C VAL A 117 11.01 -11.94 -0.70
N HIS A 118 10.39 -12.56 0.29
CA HIS A 118 9.92 -13.93 0.29
C HIS A 118 8.39 -13.99 0.24
N GLY A 119 7.85 -15.11 -0.24
CA GLY A 119 6.41 -15.35 -0.36
C GLY A 119 5.81 -14.85 -1.66
N LEU A 120 6.66 -14.49 -2.65
CA LEU A 120 6.28 -14.11 -4.01
C LEU A 120 6.93 -15.01 -5.06
N GLU A 121 7.60 -16.07 -4.65
CA GLU A 121 8.24 -17.05 -5.52
C GLU A 121 7.18 -17.74 -6.40
N ASP A 122 7.50 -17.91 -7.67
CA ASP A 122 6.66 -18.54 -8.69
C ASP A 122 5.29 -17.85 -8.92
N ILE A 123 5.05 -16.69 -8.27
CA ILE A 123 3.82 -15.91 -8.48
C ILE A 123 3.95 -15.06 -9.75
N PRO A 124 2.94 -15.11 -10.65
CA PRO A 124 2.95 -14.29 -11.85
C PRO A 124 2.92 -12.78 -11.53
N PHE A 125 3.77 -11.99 -12.18
CA PHE A 125 3.80 -10.54 -12.03
C PHE A 125 3.92 -9.80 -13.37
N ARG A 126 3.61 -8.51 -13.36
CA ARG A 126 3.89 -7.56 -14.44
C ARG A 126 4.75 -6.43 -13.92
N GLU A 127 5.70 -5.98 -14.72
CA GLU A 127 6.50 -4.78 -14.45
C GLU A 127 5.84 -3.53 -15.05
N GLU A 128 5.12 -3.69 -16.17
CA GLU A 128 4.29 -2.65 -16.79
C GLU A 128 2.96 -3.24 -17.22
N ALA A 129 1.91 -2.42 -17.27
CA ALA A 129 0.55 -2.89 -17.56
C ALA A 129 0.41 -3.61 -18.92
N ALA A 130 1.22 -3.22 -19.92
CA ALA A 130 1.18 -3.77 -21.28
C ALA A 130 2.12 -4.97 -21.49
N GLN A 131 2.96 -5.32 -20.51
CA GLN A 131 3.91 -6.41 -20.64
C GLN A 131 3.26 -7.77 -20.36
N PRO A 132 3.77 -8.87 -20.97
CA PRO A 132 3.34 -10.21 -20.61
C PRO A 132 3.69 -10.54 -19.16
N MET A 133 2.93 -11.48 -18.58
CA MET A 133 3.20 -11.97 -17.24
C MET A 133 4.55 -12.69 -17.20
N LYS A 134 5.34 -12.38 -16.15
CA LYS A 134 6.57 -13.07 -15.80
C LYS A 134 6.36 -13.87 -14.52
N HIS A 135 7.22 -14.82 -14.24
CA HIS A 135 7.23 -15.54 -12.96
C HIS A 135 8.36 -15.06 -12.07
N GLY A 136 8.10 -15.02 -10.76
CA GLY A 136 9.07 -14.56 -9.77
C GLY A 136 10.25 -15.53 -9.64
N GLU A 137 11.43 -14.95 -9.42
CA GLU A 137 12.64 -15.69 -9.03
C GLU A 137 12.70 -15.85 -7.50
N ARG A 138 13.56 -16.68 -7.02
CA ARG A 138 13.70 -17.06 -5.60
C ARG A 138 14.88 -16.45 -4.90
N PRO A 139 14.68 -15.82 -3.75
CA PRO A 139 13.67 -14.83 -3.40
C PRO A 139 13.96 -13.56 -4.19
N LEU A 140 12.99 -12.65 -4.29
CA LEU A 140 13.22 -11.38 -4.99
C LEU A 140 14.33 -10.59 -4.29
N ALA A 141 15.41 -10.27 -5.03
CA ALA A 141 16.50 -9.43 -4.59
C ALA A 141 16.42 -8.07 -5.29
N PRO A 142 15.97 -6.99 -4.62
CA PRO A 142 15.88 -5.67 -5.22
C PRO A 142 17.29 -5.11 -5.52
N LEU A 143 17.55 -4.68 -6.75
CA LEU A 143 18.85 -4.13 -7.15
C LEU A 143 18.78 -2.67 -7.62
N GLY A 144 17.59 -2.07 -7.63
CA GLY A 144 17.39 -0.71 -8.14
C GLY A 144 15.93 -0.43 -8.43
N CYS A 145 15.65 0.15 -9.61
CA CYS A 145 14.27 0.42 -10.04
C CYS A 145 13.46 -0.87 -10.14
N LEU A 146 12.30 -0.86 -9.51
CA LEU A 146 11.41 -2.01 -9.41
C LEU A 146 9.96 -1.52 -9.37
N ASP A 147 9.11 -2.06 -10.23
CA ASP A 147 7.66 -1.81 -10.24
C ASP A 147 6.96 -3.09 -10.67
N ARG A 148 6.68 -3.98 -9.71
CA ARG A 148 6.08 -5.29 -9.96
C ARG A 148 4.73 -5.41 -9.30
N VAL A 149 3.72 -5.75 -10.08
CA VAL A 149 2.38 -6.10 -9.60
C VAL A 149 2.22 -7.62 -9.69
N TYR A 150 2.24 -8.29 -8.56
CA TYR A 150 2.03 -9.73 -8.43
C TYR A 150 0.53 -10.04 -8.36
N ASN A 151 0.07 -10.97 -9.21
CA ASN A 151 -1.30 -11.46 -9.20
C ASN A 151 -1.39 -12.74 -8.37
N LEU A 152 -1.91 -12.62 -7.16
CA LEU A 152 -1.89 -13.69 -6.18
C LEU A 152 -2.89 -14.79 -6.50
N PRO A 153 -2.54 -16.07 -6.27
CA PRO A 153 -3.48 -17.18 -6.42
C PRO A 153 -4.52 -17.24 -5.29
N SER A 154 -4.21 -16.61 -4.14
CA SER A 154 -5.10 -16.52 -2.98
C SER A 154 -5.18 -15.10 -2.46
N CYS A 155 -6.37 -14.68 -2.03
CA CYS A 155 -6.59 -13.36 -1.41
C CYS A 155 -6.03 -13.26 0.01
N SER A 156 -5.52 -14.34 0.59
CA SER A 156 -4.84 -14.37 1.89
C SER A 156 -3.44 -14.94 1.75
N GLY A 157 -2.54 -14.52 2.63
CA GLY A 157 -1.16 -15.01 2.67
C GLY A 157 -0.21 -14.05 3.35
N LYS A 158 1.08 -14.34 3.21
CA LYS A 158 2.16 -13.58 3.84
C LYS A 158 3.23 -13.23 2.81
N THR A 159 3.82 -12.06 3.01
CA THR A 159 5.03 -11.63 2.31
C THR A 159 6.01 -11.16 3.36
N MET A 160 7.27 -11.54 3.25
CA MET A 160 8.30 -11.20 4.24
C MET A 160 9.43 -10.40 3.58
N LEU A 161 9.76 -9.27 4.16
CA LEU A 161 10.94 -8.48 3.86
C LEU A 161 12.04 -8.87 4.84
N GLU A 162 13.11 -9.47 4.35
CA GLU A 162 14.33 -9.71 5.08
C GLU A 162 15.32 -8.57 4.81
N ASP A 163 15.78 -7.91 5.85
CA ASP A 163 16.78 -6.84 5.81
C ASP A 163 18.06 -7.34 6.47
N LEU A 164 18.99 -7.81 5.64
CA LEU A 164 20.25 -8.37 6.11
C LEU A 164 21.16 -7.33 6.77
N MET A 165 21.03 -6.05 6.40
CA MET A 165 21.86 -5.01 6.98
C MET A 165 21.42 -4.63 8.41
N LEU A 166 20.11 -4.64 8.67
CA LEU A 166 19.54 -4.36 9.99
C LEU A 166 19.27 -5.65 10.79
N ASN A 167 19.61 -6.82 10.24
CA ASN A 167 19.41 -8.14 10.86
C ASN A 167 17.99 -8.31 11.38
N ARG A 168 16.98 -8.06 10.52
CA ARG A 168 15.56 -8.17 10.87
C ARG A 168 14.72 -8.68 9.71
N ALA A 169 13.53 -9.15 10.06
CA ALA A 169 12.49 -9.47 9.09
C ALA A 169 11.19 -8.73 9.45
N ILE A 170 10.47 -8.25 8.42
CA ILE A 170 9.15 -7.65 8.53
C ILE A 170 8.19 -8.56 7.75
N THR A 171 7.18 -9.07 8.42
CA THR A 171 6.16 -9.92 7.79
C THR A 171 4.88 -9.12 7.63
N VAL A 172 4.35 -9.12 6.42
CA VAL A 172 3.04 -8.55 6.08
C VAL A 172 2.07 -9.69 5.83
N GLU A 173 1.13 -9.88 6.75
CA GLU A 173 -0.02 -10.77 6.57
C GLU A 173 -1.14 -10.01 5.86
N ARG A 174 -1.78 -10.63 4.88
CA ARG A 174 -2.87 -10.03 4.11
C ARG A 174 -4.10 -10.90 4.07
N ASN A 175 -5.26 -10.27 3.93
CA ASN A 175 -6.52 -10.93 3.59
C ASN A 175 -7.39 -10.03 2.71
N HIS A 176 -8.20 -10.64 1.84
CA HIS A 176 -9.01 -9.96 0.83
C HIS A 176 -8.18 -9.07 -0.12
N ALA A 177 -6.90 -9.42 -0.32
CA ALA A 177 -5.95 -8.76 -1.20
C ALA A 177 -5.53 -9.70 -2.33
N SER A 178 -5.87 -9.38 -3.55
CA SER A 178 -5.57 -10.19 -4.74
C SER A 178 -4.23 -9.82 -5.39
N SER A 179 -3.56 -8.79 -4.88
CA SER A 179 -2.30 -8.29 -5.43
C SER A 179 -1.32 -7.92 -4.31
N VAL A 180 -0.04 -8.12 -4.59
CA VAL A 180 1.07 -7.48 -3.88
C VAL A 180 1.84 -6.66 -4.89
N ILE A 181 2.16 -5.42 -4.54
CA ILE A 181 3.00 -4.55 -5.35
C ILE A 181 4.35 -4.40 -4.67
N VAL A 182 5.44 -4.60 -5.40
CA VAL A 182 6.79 -4.33 -4.91
C VAL A 182 7.37 -3.22 -5.75
N TRP A 183 7.66 -2.08 -5.11
CA TRP A 183 8.07 -0.87 -5.79
C TRP A 183 9.27 -0.18 -5.14
N ASN A 184 10.15 0.33 -5.99
CA ASN A 184 11.19 1.29 -5.65
C ASN A 184 11.53 2.09 -6.92
N PRO A 185 11.67 3.42 -6.88
CA PRO A 185 11.94 4.22 -8.08
C PRO A 185 13.36 4.04 -8.62
N GLY A 186 14.25 3.42 -7.85
CA GLY A 186 15.69 3.38 -8.14
C GLY A 186 16.32 4.77 -8.06
N GLN A 187 17.63 4.82 -8.28
CA GLN A 187 18.40 6.06 -8.16
C GLN A 187 17.92 7.16 -9.14
N GLN A 188 17.67 6.77 -10.39
CA GLN A 188 17.26 7.76 -11.41
C GLN A 188 15.85 8.27 -11.18
N GLY A 189 14.91 7.39 -10.80
CA GLY A 189 13.54 7.80 -10.46
C GLY A 189 13.49 8.71 -9.25
N ALA A 190 14.30 8.44 -8.23
CA ALA A 190 14.37 9.26 -7.02
C ALA A 190 14.83 10.71 -7.30
N LYS A 191 15.75 10.89 -8.25
CA LYS A 191 16.19 12.25 -8.67
C LYS A 191 15.06 13.10 -9.26
N ASN A 192 14.07 12.45 -9.87
CA ASN A 192 12.90 13.10 -10.48
C ASN A 192 11.76 13.35 -9.49
N MET A 193 11.90 12.91 -8.24
CA MET A 193 10.91 13.03 -7.18
C MET A 193 11.38 14.00 -6.11
N ALA A 194 10.99 15.28 -6.24
CA ALA A 194 11.44 16.35 -5.35
C ALA A 194 11.10 16.09 -3.87
N ASP A 195 10.00 15.40 -3.61
CA ASP A 195 9.53 15.03 -2.26
C ASP A 195 10.19 13.77 -1.68
N LEU A 196 11.05 13.08 -2.45
CA LEU A 196 11.76 11.88 -2.01
C LEU A 196 13.22 12.17 -1.62
N GLY A 197 13.91 12.96 -2.42
CA GLY A 197 15.35 13.17 -2.29
C GLY A 197 16.18 12.07 -3.00
N ALA A 198 17.18 12.51 -3.75
CA ALA A 198 17.96 11.66 -4.65
C ALA A 198 18.66 10.47 -3.98
N GLU A 199 19.08 10.63 -2.72
CA GLU A 199 19.84 9.61 -1.97
C GLU A 199 18.94 8.66 -1.17
N SER A 200 17.61 8.88 -1.19
CA SER A 200 16.68 8.09 -0.35
C SER A 200 16.28 6.75 -0.97
N TRP A 201 16.51 6.54 -2.27
CA TRP A 201 16.04 5.34 -2.99
C TRP A 201 16.50 4.02 -2.39
N ASN A 202 17.69 3.97 -1.79
CA ASN A 202 18.25 2.74 -1.20
C ASN A 202 17.88 2.55 0.28
N LYS A 203 17.03 3.42 0.85
CA LYS A 203 16.64 3.42 2.27
C LYS A 203 15.22 2.88 2.51
N PHE A 204 14.52 2.49 1.47
CA PHE A 204 13.20 1.89 1.59
C PHE A 204 12.91 0.86 0.50
N LEU A 205 11.92 0.03 0.78
CA LEU A 205 11.24 -0.81 -0.19
C LEU A 205 9.73 -0.75 0.06
N CYS A 206 8.95 -0.53 -0.99
CA CYS A 206 7.51 -0.66 -0.87
C CYS A 206 7.10 -2.12 -1.12
N ILE A 207 6.31 -2.66 -0.19
CA ILE A 207 5.60 -3.93 -0.34
C ILE A 207 4.15 -3.63 0.01
N GLU A 208 3.32 -3.53 -1.02
CA GLU A 208 1.97 -3.00 -0.89
C GLU A 208 0.95 -4.14 -0.93
N THR A 209 -0.03 -4.07 -0.05
CA THR A 209 -1.16 -4.99 0.00
C THR A 209 -2.34 -4.37 -0.71
N GLY A 210 -2.89 -5.02 -1.75
CA GLY A 210 -3.98 -4.39 -2.48
C GLY A 210 -4.77 -5.27 -3.44
N ASN A 211 -5.68 -4.60 -4.14
CA ASN A 211 -6.47 -5.12 -5.23
C ASN A 211 -6.21 -4.22 -6.46
N ALA A 212 -5.10 -4.47 -7.17
CA ALA A 212 -4.70 -3.72 -8.36
C ALA A 212 -5.25 -4.35 -9.65
N LYS A 213 -5.34 -3.55 -10.73
CA LYS A 213 -5.77 -4.10 -12.04
C LYS A 213 -4.87 -5.29 -12.47
N PRO A 214 -5.46 -6.35 -13.04
CA PRO A 214 -6.87 -6.50 -13.47
C PRO A 214 -7.83 -6.97 -12.35
N ARG A 215 -7.38 -7.10 -11.12
CA ARG A 215 -8.10 -7.66 -9.97
C ARG A 215 -8.94 -6.61 -9.21
N SER A 216 -9.82 -5.89 -9.93
CA SER A 216 -10.73 -4.93 -9.30
C SER A 216 -11.89 -5.62 -8.58
N ILE A 217 -12.38 -5.00 -7.51
CA ILE A 217 -13.58 -5.40 -6.77
C ILE A 217 -14.78 -4.62 -7.31
N SER A 218 -15.88 -5.29 -7.58
CA SER A 218 -17.14 -4.65 -7.95
C SER A 218 -18.10 -4.69 -6.77
N LEU A 219 -18.65 -3.55 -6.39
CA LEU A 219 -19.60 -3.40 -5.29
C LEU A 219 -20.90 -2.80 -5.81
N ALA A 220 -22.02 -3.45 -5.52
CA ALA A 220 -23.34 -2.86 -5.67
C ALA A 220 -23.63 -1.86 -4.53
N PRO A 221 -24.59 -0.94 -4.69
CA PRO A 221 -24.99 -0.01 -3.63
C PRO A 221 -25.26 -0.73 -2.31
N GLY A 222 -24.70 -0.21 -1.21
CA GLY A 222 -24.77 -0.79 0.12
C GLY A 222 -23.83 -1.97 0.39
N GLN A 223 -23.15 -2.51 -0.61
CA GLN A 223 -22.14 -3.56 -0.39
C GLN A 223 -20.83 -3.00 0.14
N THR A 224 -20.20 -3.77 1.02
CA THR A 224 -18.92 -3.44 1.66
C THR A 224 -17.86 -4.47 1.31
N HIS A 225 -16.66 -3.98 1.01
CA HIS A 225 -15.43 -4.77 0.92
C HIS A 225 -14.46 -4.36 2.02
N THR A 226 -13.63 -5.28 2.49
CA THR A 226 -12.62 -5.01 3.51
C THR A 226 -11.26 -5.49 3.03
N LEU A 227 -10.32 -4.55 2.81
CA LEU A 227 -8.90 -4.87 2.65
C LEU A 227 -8.25 -4.98 4.03
N TYR A 228 -7.46 -6.03 4.25
CA TYR A 228 -6.80 -6.29 5.53
C TYR A 228 -5.30 -6.51 5.36
N GLN A 229 -4.51 -5.92 6.29
CA GLN A 229 -3.12 -6.29 6.53
C GLN A 229 -2.75 -6.21 8.01
N LYS A 230 -1.73 -6.98 8.37
CA LYS A 230 -1.10 -6.97 9.69
C LYS A 230 0.41 -7.07 9.55
#